data_0efa512fee80f0bdfb18a79405b03d6d
#
_entry.id   0efa512fee80f0bdfb18a79405b03d6d
#
_cell.length_a   1.000
_cell.length_b   1.000
_cell.length_c   1.000
_cell.angle_alpha   90.00
_cell.angle_beta   90.00
_cell.angle_gamma   90.00
#
_symmetry.space_group_name_H-M   'P 1'
#
loop_
_entity.id
_entity.type
_entity.pdbx_description
1 polymer ?
#
loop_
_entity_poly.entity_id
_entity_poly.type
_entity_poly.pdbx_seq_one_letter_code
_entity_poly.pdbx_strand_id
1 'polypeptide(L)'
;MQLPDNVVEAEQALDLTPDLETHRLPLVKNAEPVIRSSYLVEQLFKTPENNLFNFVKFNLVNSHIKRNSVAFPKVMDIGCGLQVAKRFLKALNTDISYLGVDYEPTFQPDAIVDLNAHNDLIVPMQWNPDVVMLLDVLEHLHEDESELRRVIGNISRSMPANAKLIVTVPQWYRLDRFKLSHLHYPEHKIRLTQSEWRSVLEEHFHITATQGVGYLSVLPYLPMALPNYKSDNKLGQLFQHLRSSTLEKRWIKPLDLFMSNTLGKILPFKYFSNDILFVARPRHQEFGKNS
;
A
#
# COMPACT_ATOMS: atom_id res chain seq x y z
N MET A 1 36.05 -5.18 17.42
CA MET A 1 34.78 -5.51 18.07
C MET A 1 34.06 -6.45 17.12
N GLN A 2 34.18 -7.76 17.37
CA GLN A 2 33.61 -8.81 16.53
C GLN A 2 32.14 -8.95 16.87
N LEU A 3 31.29 -9.00 15.83
CA LEU A 3 29.86 -9.29 15.99
C LEU A 3 29.68 -10.77 16.37
N PRO A 4 28.72 -11.12 17.22
CA PRO A 4 28.53 -12.51 17.64
C PRO A 4 27.95 -13.35 16.50
N ASP A 5 28.46 -14.59 16.38
CA ASP A 5 28.22 -15.59 15.33
C ASP A 5 26.75 -16.14 15.23
N ASN A 6 25.84 -15.61 16.02
CA ASN A 6 24.44 -16.13 16.11
C ASN A 6 23.45 -15.57 15.10
N VAL A 7 23.91 -14.79 14.12
CA VAL A 7 23.03 -14.18 13.09
C VAL A 7 22.86 -15.09 11.87
N VAL A 8 23.72 -16.11 11.73
CA VAL A 8 23.74 -16.97 10.53
C VAL A 8 22.70 -18.11 10.58
N GLU A 9 22.24 -18.51 11.77
CA GLU A 9 21.29 -19.64 11.90
C GLU A 9 19.82 -19.29 11.70
N ALA A 10 19.46 -18.00 11.70
CA ALA A 10 18.07 -17.59 11.48
C ALA A 10 17.64 -17.55 10.00
N GLU A 11 18.58 -17.58 9.07
CA GLU A 11 18.28 -17.60 7.63
C GLU A 11 17.99 -19.00 7.07
N GLN A 12 18.28 -20.08 7.80
CA GLN A 12 18.09 -21.46 7.32
C GLN A 12 16.70 -22.04 7.61
N ALA A 13 15.80 -21.33 8.28
CA ALA A 13 14.46 -21.84 8.63
C ALA A 13 13.34 -21.46 7.65
N LEU A 14 13.64 -20.86 6.50
CA LEU A 14 12.71 -20.69 5.39
C LEU A 14 12.94 -21.83 4.38
N ASP A 15 12.62 -23.04 4.81
CA ASP A 15 12.41 -24.18 3.91
C ASP A 15 11.09 -23.90 3.14
N LEU A 16 11.21 -23.07 2.11
CA LEU A 16 10.16 -22.88 1.13
C LEU A 16 10.00 -24.22 0.41
N THR A 17 8.83 -24.82 0.52
CA THR A 17 8.49 -26.07 -0.16
C THR A 17 9.03 -26.08 -1.60
N PRO A 18 9.51 -27.21 -2.14
CA PRO A 18 10.14 -27.31 -3.47
C PRO A 18 9.31 -26.72 -4.63
N ASP A 19 7.99 -26.59 -4.46
CA ASP A 19 7.08 -26.10 -5.49
C ASP A 19 7.13 -24.59 -5.73
N LEU A 20 7.60 -23.78 -4.75
CA LEU A 20 7.78 -22.34 -4.96
C LEU A 20 9.03 -22.01 -5.78
N GLU A 21 10.04 -22.89 -5.81
CA GLU A 21 11.24 -22.68 -6.62
C GLU A 21 10.99 -22.86 -8.12
N THR A 22 9.99 -23.67 -8.53
CA THR A 22 9.69 -23.93 -9.93
C THR A 22 9.05 -22.74 -10.66
N HIS A 23 8.49 -21.76 -9.92
CA HIS A 23 7.87 -20.57 -10.51
C HIS A 23 8.77 -19.32 -10.45
N ARG A 24 10.00 -19.43 -9.95
CA ARG A 24 10.99 -18.37 -10.11
C ARG A 24 11.42 -18.33 -11.56
N LEU A 25 10.92 -17.35 -12.32
CA LEU A 25 11.53 -17.02 -13.59
C LEU A 25 13.03 -16.78 -13.35
N PRO A 26 13.93 -17.28 -14.22
CA PRO A 26 15.35 -17.05 -14.04
C PRO A 26 15.58 -15.55 -13.94
N LEU A 27 16.12 -15.11 -12.80
CA LEU A 27 16.53 -13.73 -12.59
C LEU A 27 17.41 -13.34 -13.77
N VAL A 28 16.95 -12.38 -14.56
CA VAL A 28 17.77 -11.78 -15.60
C VAL A 28 18.88 -11.03 -14.88
N LYS A 29 20.03 -11.66 -14.77
CA LYS A 29 21.18 -11.26 -13.94
C LYS A 29 21.75 -9.87 -14.25
N ASN A 30 21.24 -9.16 -15.28
CA ASN A 30 21.76 -7.87 -15.75
C ASN A 30 20.68 -6.85 -16.11
N ALA A 31 19.43 -7.00 -15.67
CA ALA A 31 18.43 -5.96 -15.86
C ALA A 31 18.68 -4.85 -14.84
N GLU A 32 19.12 -3.68 -15.30
CA GLU A 32 19.07 -2.49 -14.46
C GLU A 32 17.63 -2.21 -14.07
N PRO A 33 17.35 -1.90 -12.79
CA PRO A 33 15.98 -1.62 -12.36
C PRO A 33 15.43 -0.44 -13.15
N VAL A 34 14.35 -0.67 -13.89
CA VAL A 34 13.65 0.39 -14.63
C VAL A 34 12.83 1.18 -13.63
N ILE A 35 13.45 2.15 -12.98
CA ILE A 35 12.78 3.06 -12.08
C ILE A 35 12.01 4.06 -12.93
N ARG A 36 10.70 3.87 -13.06
CA ARG A 36 9.84 4.63 -13.98
C ARG A 36 9.33 5.95 -13.40
N SER A 37 9.41 6.16 -12.10
CA SER A 37 8.92 7.41 -11.48
C SER A 37 9.93 8.04 -10.53
N SER A 38 9.88 9.37 -10.40
CA SER A 38 10.64 10.11 -9.41
C SER A 38 10.30 9.67 -7.98
N TYR A 39 9.07 9.21 -7.74
CA TYR A 39 8.63 8.66 -6.46
C TYR A 39 9.41 7.41 -6.08
N LEU A 40 9.57 6.45 -6.98
CA LEU A 40 10.33 5.22 -6.72
C LEU A 40 11.80 5.52 -6.45
N VAL A 41 12.41 6.45 -7.21
CA VAL A 41 13.78 6.93 -6.95
C VAL A 41 13.88 7.52 -5.54
N GLU A 42 12.92 8.35 -5.16
CA GLU A 42 12.87 8.96 -3.83
C GLU A 42 12.73 7.91 -2.71
N GLN A 43 11.95 6.83 -2.94
CA GLN A 43 11.78 5.74 -1.99
C GLN A 43 13.04 4.89 -1.81
N LEU A 44 13.91 4.78 -2.82
CA LEU A 44 15.19 4.07 -2.71
C LEU A 44 16.14 4.76 -1.75
N PHE A 45 16.18 6.09 -1.75
CA PHE A 45 17.18 6.89 -1.03
C PHE A 45 16.65 7.48 0.29
N LYS A 46 15.33 7.53 0.48
CA LYS A 46 14.74 8.00 1.74
C LYS A 46 14.36 6.82 2.61
N THR A 47 14.80 6.88 3.86
CA THR A 47 14.24 5.96 4.87
C THR A 47 12.75 6.26 5.05
N PRO A 48 11.91 5.24 5.31
CA PRO A 48 10.48 5.46 5.57
C PRO A 48 10.20 6.50 6.65
N GLU A 49 11.10 6.65 7.62
CA GLU A 49 11.00 7.65 8.70
C GLU A 49 11.11 9.08 8.18
N ASN A 50 11.72 9.30 7.02
CA ASN A 50 11.89 10.63 6.43
C ASN A 50 10.73 11.03 5.54
N ASN A 51 9.86 10.10 5.16
CA ASN A 51 8.64 10.38 4.42
C ASN A 51 7.45 10.44 5.38
N LEU A 52 6.86 11.63 5.56
CA LEU A 52 5.73 11.84 6.46
C LEU A 52 4.55 10.91 6.14
N PHE A 53 4.19 10.82 4.87
CA PHE A 53 3.05 10.03 4.42
C PHE A 53 3.26 8.53 4.70
N ASN A 54 4.42 7.99 4.35
CA ASN A 54 4.76 6.59 4.64
C ASN A 54 4.80 6.31 6.14
N PHE A 55 5.33 7.25 6.94
CA PHE A 55 5.32 7.11 8.39
C PHE A 55 3.89 6.94 8.92
N VAL A 56 2.97 7.78 8.51
CA VAL A 56 1.57 7.70 8.95
C VAL A 56 0.92 6.41 8.43
N LYS A 57 1.03 6.14 7.14
CA LYS A 57 0.43 4.96 6.49
C LYS A 57 0.87 3.66 7.16
N PHE A 58 2.16 3.41 7.27
CA PHE A 58 2.66 2.14 7.81
C PHE A 58 2.42 2.00 9.31
N ASN A 59 2.39 3.09 10.10
CA ASN A 59 1.98 3.01 11.50
C ASN A 59 0.52 2.60 11.65
N LEU A 60 -0.38 3.12 10.79
CA LEU A 60 -1.78 2.71 10.78
C LEU A 60 -1.95 1.26 10.35
N VAL A 61 -1.29 0.85 9.26
CA VAL A 61 -1.27 -0.54 8.79
C VAL A 61 -0.79 -1.46 9.91
N ASN A 62 0.34 -1.15 10.54
CA ASN A 62 0.90 -1.93 11.65
C ASN A 62 -0.11 -2.03 12.83
N SER A 63 -0.83 -0.95 13.14
CA SER A 63 -1.85 -0.98 14.18
C SER A 63 -2.97 -1.96 13.89
N HIS A 64 -3.33 -2.13 12.61
CA HIS A 64 -4.33 -3.11 12.17
C HIS A 64 -3.77 -4.53 12.11
N ILE A 65 -2.50 -4.72 11.81
CA ILE A 65 -1.81 -6.01 11.89
C ILE A 65 -1.76 -6.47 13.35
N LYS A 66 -1.31 -5.63 14.27
CA LYS A 66 -1.22 -5.93 15.72
C LYS A 66 -2.56 -6.27 16.38
N ARG A 67 -3.67 -5.80 15.82
CA ARG A 67 -5.02 -6.17 16.31
C ARG A 67 -5.46 -7.56 15.86
N ASN A 68 -4.64 -8.26 15.10
CA ASN A 68 -4.83 -9.70 14.90
C ASN A 68 -4.42 -10.42 16.18
N SER A 69 -5.20 -11.43 16.58
CA SER A 69 -4.90 -12.28 17.74
C SER A 69 -3.74 -13.25 17.52
N VAL A 70 -3.09 -13.19 16.35
CA VAL A 70 -1.97 -14.06 15.98
C VAL A 70 -0.68 -13.45 16.48
N ALA A 71 0.12 -14.21 17.22
CA ALA A 71 1.38 -13.74 17.81
C ALA A 71 2.45 -13.41 16.74
N PHE A 72 2.51 -14.21 15.68
CA PHE A 72 3.46 -14.06 14.55
C PHE A 72 2.69 -14.04 13.22
N PRO A 73 2.04 -12.91 12.87
CA PRO A 73 1.19 -12.87 11.70
C PRO A 73 2.00 -12.99 10.40
N LYS A 74 1.48 -13.80 9.49
CA LYS A 74 1.93 -13.89 8.11
C LYS A 74 1.32 -12.76 7.31
N VAL A 75 2.15 -11.86 6.81
CA VAL A 75 1.72 -10.67 6.06
C VAL A 75 2.16 -10.80 4.61
N MET A 76 1.20 -10.89 3.69
CA MET A 76 1.43 -10.84 2.25
C MET A 76 1.21 -9.42 1.75
N ASP A 77 2.20 -8.88 1.03
CA ASP A 77 2.16 -7.54 0.45
C ASP A 77 2.09 -7.66 -1.09
N ILE A 78 0.91 -7.40 -1.64
CA ILE A 78 0.64 -7.49 -3.08
C ILE A 78 0.93 -6.12 -3.70
N GLY A 79 1.79 -6.10 -4.72
CA GLY A 79 2.34 -4.88 -5.29
C GLY A 79 3.40 -4.28 -4.36
N CYS A 80 4.30 -5.12 -3.83
CA CYS A 80 5.26 -4.74 -2.79
C CYS A 80 6.32 -3.74 -3.27
N GLY A 81 6.48 -3.54 -4.58
CA GLY A 81 7.47 -2.67 -5.16
C GLY A 81 8.87 -2.91 -4.58
N LEU A 82 9.54 -1.86 -4.14
CA LEU A 82 10.86 -1.92 -3.49
C LEU A 82 10.81 -2.43 -2.03
N GLN A 83 9.75 -3.09 -1.62
CA GLN A 83 9.54 -3.66 -0.29
C GLN A 83 9.74 -2.64 0.86
N VAL A 84 9.33 -1.40 0.65
CA VAL A 84 9.41 -0.32 1.65
C VAL A 84 8.57 -0.70 2.89
N ALA A 85 7.38 -1.27 2.68
CA ALA A 85 6.52 -1.74 3.75
C ALA A 85 7.21 -2.80 4.62
N LYS A 86 7.91 -3.77 4.01
CA LYS A 86 8.68 -4.82 4.71
C LYS A 86 9.68 -4.22 5.70
N ARG A 87 10.49 -3.27 5.22
CA ARG A 87 11.52 -2.63 6.06
C ARG A 87 10.91 -1.89 7.24
N PHE A 88 9.83 -1.14 6.96
CA PHE A 88 9.15 -0.35 7.98
C PHE A 88 8.43 -1.22 9.01
N LEU A 89 7.68 -2.22 8.57
CA LEU A 89 6.92 -3.11 9.45
C LEU A 89 7.86 -3.97 10.31
N LYS A 90 8.97 -4.44 9.77
CA LYS A 90 9.99 -5.15 10.55
C LYS A 90 10.60 -4.25 11.62
N ALA A 91 10.84 -2.96 11.34
CA ALA A 91 11.35 -2.02 12.33
C ALA A 91 10.34 -1.72 13.46
N LEU A 92 9.03 -1.75 13.16
CA LEU A 92 7.96 -1.51 14.15
C LEU A 92 7.52 -2.79 14.86
N ASN A 93 7.67 -3.94 14.24
CA ASN A 93 7.18 -5.22 14.74
C ASN A 93 8.03 -6.35 14.14
N THR A 94 9.06 -6.73 14.85
CA THR A 94 10.06 -7.72 14.41
C THR A 94 9.49 -9.13 14.24
N ASP A 95 8.29 -9.38 14.78
CA ASP A 95 7.71 -10.72 14.88
C ASP A 95 6.70 -11.03 13.75
N ILE A 96 6.88 -10.45 12.55
CA ILE A 96 6.08 -10.77 11.37
C ILE A 96 6.83 -11.67 10.39
N SER A 97 6.14 -12.67 9.82
CA SER A 97 6.56 -13.29 8.56
C SER A 97 6.03 -12.46 7.40
N TYR A 98 6.86 -12.16 6.40
CA TYR A 98 6.49 -11.28 5.30
C TYR A 98 6.79 -11.93 3.96
N LEU A 99 5.81 -11.88 3.06
CA LEU A 99 5.90 -12.31 1.66
C LEU A 99 5.50 -11.14 0.76
N GLY A 100 6.46 -10.59 0.02
CA GLY A 100 6.22 -9.54 -0.97
C GLY A 100 6.01 -10.13 -2.35
N VAL A 101 4.91 -9.80 -3.00
CA VAL A 101 4.63 -10.21 -4.38
C VAL A 101 4.44 -9.00 -5.28
N ASP A 102 5.00 -9.06 -6.50
CA ASP A 102 4.90 -7.99 -7.49
C ASP A 102 5.00 -8.58 -8.90
N TYR A 103 4.50 -7.87 -9.91
CA TYR A 103 4.65 -8.29 -11.31
C TYR A 103 6.02 -7.91 -11.89
N GLU A 104 6.71 -6.92 -11.31
CA GLU A 104 7.96 -6.37 -11.82
C GLU A 104 9.18 -7.06 -11.17
N PRO A 105 9.89 -7.95 -11.90
CA PRO A 105 10.99 -8.73 -11.34
C PRO A 105 12.19 -7.87 -10.90
N THR A 106 12.33 -6.65 -11.44
CA THR A 106 13.44 -5.75 -11.07
C THR A 106 13.34 -5.23 -9.65
N PHE A 107 12.16 -5.29 -9.02
CA PHE A 107 11.94 -4.99 -7.60
C PHE A 107 12.38 -6.13 -6.67
N GLN A 108 12.76 -7.27 -7.22
CA GLN A 108 13.17 -8.47 -6.48
C GLN A 108 12.11 -8.90 -5.44
N PRO A 109 10.83 -9.09 -5.85
CA PRO A 109 9.82 -9.60 -4.95
C PRO A 109 10.14 -11.05 -4.53
N ASP A 110 9.54 -11.50 -3.43
CA ASP A 110 9.67 -12.88 -2.98
C ASP A 110 8.95 -13.85 -3.97
N ALA A 111 7.90 -13.40 -4.68
CA ALA A 111 7.27 -14.10 -5.78
C ALA A 111 6.77 -13.13 -6.86
N ILE A 112 6.83 -13.55 -8.13
CA ILE A 112 6.33 -12.78 -9.27
C ILE A 112 4.87 -13.14 -9.48
N VAL A 113 3.99 -12.12 -9.49
CA VAL A 113 2.55 -12.27 -9.63
C VAL A 113 1.99 -11.17 -10.51
N ASP A 114 1.34 -11.52 -11.61
CA ASP A 114 0.52 -10.59 -12.38
C ASP A 114 -0.94 -10.69 -11.94
N LEU A 115 -1.47 -9.65 -11.32
CA LEU A 115 -2.87 -9.60 -10.88
C LEU A 115 -3.88 -9.66 -12.03
N ASN A 116 -3.44 -9.40 -13.26
CA ASN A 116 -4.27 -9.51 -14.46
C ASN A 116 -4.42 -10.96 -14.93
N ALA A 117 -3.47 -11.83 -14.57
CA ALA A 117 -3.55 -13.26 -14.83
C ALA A 117 -4.50 -13.95 -13.83
N HIS A 118 -5.39 -14.83 -14.34
CA HIS A 118 -6.47 -15.39 -13.53
C HIS A 118 -6.00 -16.24 -12.33
N ASN A 119 -4.82 -16.84 -12.39
CA ASN A 119 -4.41 -17.90 -11.48
C ASN A 119 -3.13 -17.60 -10.69
N ASP A 120 -2.44 -16.49 -10.94
CA ASP A 120 -1.11 -16.23 -10.38
C ASP A 120 -1.10 -16.09 -8.85
N LEU A 121 -2.23 -15.70 -8.24
CA LEU A 121 -2.34 -15.58 -6.80
C LEU A 121 -2.55 -16.91 -6.06
N ILE A 122 -2.90 -17.99 -6.75
CA ILE A 122 -3.24 -19.27 -6.11
C ILE A 122 -2.04 -19.80 -5.35
N VAL A 123 -0.86 -19.85 -5.97
CA VAL A 123 0.35 -20.41 -5.36
C VAL A 123 0.82 -19.56 -4.17
N PRO A 124 1.00 -18.23 -4.28
CA PRO A 124 1.35 -17.41 -3.11
C PRO A 124 0.34 -17.50 -1.98
N MET A 125 -0.96 -17.62 -2.27
CA MET A 125 -2.01 -17.74 -1.25
C MET A 125 -1.98 -19.07 -0.49
N GLN A 126 -1.33 -20.13 -1.03
CA GLN A 126 -1.09 -21.38 -0.30
C GLN A 126 -0.16 -21.17 0.92
N TRP A 127 0.62 -20.08 0.94
CA TRP A 127 1.36 -19.67 2.12
C TRP A 127 0.46 -19.36 3.34
N ASN A 128 -0.86 -19.23 3.10
CA ASN A 128 -1.91 -19.01 4.10
C ASN A 128 -1.67 -17.75 4.95
N PRO A 129 -1.69 -16.56 4.33
CA PRO A 129 -1.46 -15.30 5.03
C PRO A 129 -2.60 -14.99 6.03
N ASP A 130 -2.23 -14.41 7.17
CA ASP A 130 -3.20 -13.84 8.14
C ASP A 130 -3.67 -12.45 7.72
N VAL A 131 -2.79 -11.72 7.01
CA VAL A 131 -3.05 -10.37 6.50
C VAL A 131 -2.56 -10.27 5.07
N VAL A 132 -3.41 -9.76 4.19
CA VAL A 132 -3.06 -9.38 2.82
C VAL A 132 -3.12 -7.86 2.72
N MET A 133 -2.11 -7.25 2.13
CA MET A 133 -2.04 -5.80 1.93
C MET A 133 -2.03 -5.49 0.43
N LEU A 134 -2.74 -4.42 0.04
CA LEU A 134 -2.61 -3.72 -1.24
C LEU A 134 -2.48 -2.22 -0.92
N LEU A 135 -1.25 -1.73 -0.91
CA LEU A 135 -0.95 -0.37 -0.49
C LEU A 135 -0.63 0.51 -1.69
N ASP A 136 -1.61 1.29 -2.16
CA ASP A 136 -1.54 2.14 -3.36
C ASP A 136 -1.23 1.30 -4.62
N VAL A 137 -2.04 0.29 -4.87
CA VAL A 137 -1.88 -0.68 -5.98
C VAL A 137 -3.08 -0.66 -6.92
N LEU A 138 -4.29 -0.66 -6.37
CA LEU A 138 -5.52 -0.86 -7.15
C LEU A 138 -5.74 0.22 -8.21
N GLU A 139 -5.35 1.46 -7.93
CA GLU A 139 -5.45 2.59 -8.84
C GLU A 139 -4.55 2.50 -10.08
N HIS A 140 -3.55 1.62 -10.03
CA HIS A 140 -2.59 1.41 -11.12
C HIS A 140 -2.95 0.24 -12.05
N LEU A 141 -3.95 -0.57 -11.71
CA LEU A 141 -4.21 -1.81 -12.43
C LEU A 141 -4.92 -1.60 -13.77
N HIS A 142 -6.10 -0.99 -13.76
CA HIS A 142 -6.95 -0.85 -14.93
C HIS A 142 -7.61 0.52 -15.02
N GLU A 143 -7.90 0.95 -16.26
CA GLU A 143 -8.77 2.12 -16.52
C GLU A 143 -10.25 1.71 -16.46
N ASP A 144 -10.55 0.46 -16.77
CA ASP A 144 -11.91 -0.10 -16.75
C ASP A 144 -12.25 -0.64 -15.35
N GLU A 145 -13.33 -0.11 -14.78
CA GLU A 145 -13.83 -0.51 -13.47
C GLU A 145 -14.29 -1.99 -13.44
N SER A 146 -14.79 -2.52 -14.55
CA SER A 146 -15.22 -3.93 -14.62
C SER A 146 -14.04 -4.89 -14.49
N GLU A 147 -12.90 -4.57 -15.12
CA GLU A 147 -11.67 -5.33 -14.98
C GLU A 147 -11.09 -5.21 -13.57
N LEU A 148 -11.13 -4.02 -12.98
CA LEU A 148 -10.73 -3.82 -11.59
C LEU A 148 -11.59 -4.69 -10.64
N ARG A 149 -12.90 -4.72 -10.82
CA ARG A 149 -13.82 -5.58 -10.03
C ARG A 149 -13.49 -7.05 -10.19
N ARG A 150 -13.16 -7.48 -11.42
CA ARG A 150 -12.72 -8.86 -11.68
C ARG A 150 -11.46 -9.23 -10.90
N VAL A 151 -10.44 -8.35 -10.92
CA VAL A 151 -9.20 -8.57 -10.17
C VAL A 151 -9.47 -8.63 -8.66
N ILE A 152 -10.25 -7.71 -8.12
CA ILE A 152 -10.63 -7.70 -6.70
C ILE A 152 -11.38 -8.98 -6.32
N GLY A 153 -12.26 -9.46 -7.21
CA GLY A 153 -12.96 -10.75 -7.04
C GLY A 153 -11.99 -11.94 -7.03
N ASN A 154 -10.95 -11.94 -7.87
CA ASN A 154 -9.92 -12.98 -7.89
C ASN A 154 -9.13 -12.97 -6.56
N ILE A 155 -8.72 -11.81 -6.09
CA ILE A 155 -8.04 -11.67 -4.79
C ILE A 155 -8.92 -12.25 -3.68
N SER A 156 -10.20 -11.85 -3.61
CA SER A 156 -11.12 -12.33 -2.58
C SER A 156 -11.28 -13.86 -2.57
N ARG A 157 -11.44 -14.46 -3.76
CA ARG A 157 -11.57 -15.91 -3.89
C ARG A 157 -10.32 -16.68 -3.50
N SER A 158 -9.15 -16.09 -3.74
CA SER A 158 -7.86 -16.73 -3.41
C SER A 158 -7.50 -16.60 -1.95
N MET A 159 -8.01 -15.58 -1.24
CA MET A 159 -7.66 -15.31 0.15
C MET A 159 -8.21 -16.39 1.11
N PRO A 160 -7.44 -16.73 2.17
CA PRO A 160 -7.97 -17.52 3.27
C PRO A 160 -9.18 -16.85 3.94
N ALA A 161 -10.16 -17.66 4.36
CA ALA A 161 -11.42 -17.18 4.94
C ALA A 161 -11.24 -16.21 6.11
N ASN A 162 -10.26 -16.47 6.94
CA ASN A 162 -9.98 -15.71 8.14
C ASN A 162 -8.98 -14.58 7.93
N ALA A 163 -8.40 -14.48 6.73
CA ALA A 163 -7.43 -13.45 6.42
C ALA A 163 -8.07 -12.05 6.44
N LYS A 164 -7.29 -11.08 6.88
CA LYS A 164 -7.64 -9.67 6.86
C LYS A 164 -7.05 -9.02 5.61
N LEU A 165 -7.87 -8.28 4.87
CA LEU A 165 -7.41 -7.41 3.80
C LEU A 165 -7.19 -6.00 4.35
N ILE A 166 -6.06 -5.38 4.00
CA ILE A 166 -5.78 -3.96 4.25
C ILE A 166 -5.46 -3.32 2.89
N VAL A 167 -6.26 -2.33 2.50
CA VAL A 167 -6.09 -1.60 1.24
C VAL A 167 -5.89 -0.13 1.54
N THR A 168 -4.91 0.52 0.91
CA THR A 168 -4.86 1.97 0.79
C THR A 168 -5.06 2.37 -0.66
N VAL A 169 -5.80 3.45 -0.87
CA VAL A 169 -6.05 4.07 -2.17
C VAL A 169 -6.05 5.58 -2.01
N PRO A 170 -5.59 6.35 -3.02
CA PRO A 170 -5.59 7.79 -2.95
C PRO A 170 -7.02 8.35 -2.90
N GLN A 171 -7.18 9.43 -2.15
CA GLN A 171 -8.42 10.17 -2.09
C GLN A 171 -8.61 10.99 -3.37
N TRP A 172 -9.68 10.72 -4.11
CA TRP A 172 -10.02 11.55 -5.25
C TRP A 172 -11.05 12.62 -4.90
N TYR A 173 -10.67 13.89 -5.11
CA TYR A 173 -11.48 15.06 -4.79
C TYR A 173 -12.30 15.58 -5.97
N ARG A 174 -12.34 14.85 -7.12
CA ARG A 174 -12.96 15.29 -8.37
C ARG A 174 -12.46 16.69 -8.79
N LEU A 175 -11.14 16.83 -8.80
CA LEU A 175 -10.44 18.09 -9.09
C LEU A 175 -10.73 18.65 -10.49
N ASP A 176 -11.13 17.80 -11.42
CA ASP A 176 -11.63 18.15 -12.76
C ASP A 176 -12.78 19.15 -12.72
N ARG A 177 -13.70 19.05 -11.75
CA ARG A 177 -14.79 20.01 -11.53
C ARG A 177 -14.30 21.42 -11.24
N PHE A 178 -13.11 21.55 -10.73
CA PHE A 178 -12.44 22.81 -10.43
C PHE A 178 -11.37 23.18 -11.46
N LYS A 179 -11.32 22.48 -12.60
CA LYS A 179 -10.27 22.65 -13.64
C LYS A 179 -8.85 22.40 -13.09
N LEU A 180 -8.70 21.49 -12.18
CA LEU A 180 -7.45 21.11 -11.54
C LEU A 180 -6.97 19.72 -11.98
N SER A 181 -7.35 19.28 -13.16
CA SER A 181 -6.98 17.98 -13.72
C SER A 181 -5.45 17.76 -13.84
N HIS A 182 -4.68 18.86 -13.91
CA HIS A 182 -3.21 18.81 -13.90
C HIS A 182 -2.61 18.29 -12.59
N LEU A 183 -3.39 18.19 -11.52
CA LEU A 183 -3.00 17.59 -10.25
C LEU A 183 -3.20 16.06 -10.24
N HIS A 184 -3.82 15.51 -11.27
CA HIS A 184 -3.97 14.06 -11.38
C HIS A 184 -2.59 13.40 -11.59
N TYR A 185 -2.28 12.42 -10.75
CA TYR A 185 -1.07 11.64 -10.93
C TYR A 185 -1.20 10.75 -12.18
N PRO A 186 -0.28 10.86 -13.15
CA PRO A 186 -0.45 10.22 -14.47
C PRO A 186 -0.52 8.68 -14.41
N GLU A 187 0.15 8.09 -13.42
CA GLU A 187 0.22 6.62 -13.27
C GLU A 187 -1.05 6.03 -12.67
N HIS A 188 -1.95 6.85 -12.09
CA HIS A 188 -3.25 6.39 -11.61
C HIS A 188 -4.19 6.20 -12.81
N LYS A 189 -4.41 4.96 -13.21
CA LYS A 189 -5.28 4.61 -14.34
C LYS A 189 -6.75 4.84 -14.01
N ILE A 190 -7.17 4.51 -12.79
CA ILE A 190 -8.54 4.74 -12.33
C ILE A 190 -8.55 5.69 -11.12
N ARG A 191 -9.59 6.52 -11.04
CA ARG A 191 -9.76 7.52 -9.97
C ARG A 191 -11.17 7.43 -9.43
N LEU A 192 -11.32 6.77 -8.30
CA LEU A 192 -12.60 6.57 -7.63
C LEU A 192 -12.65 7.39 -6.34
N THR A 193 -13.83 7.93 -6.03
CA THR A 193 -14.11 8.53 -4.72
C THR A 193 -14.16 7.44 -3.64
N GLN A 194 -14.09 7.83 -2.38
CA GLN A 194 -14.21 6.89 -1.27
C GLN A 194 -15.46 6.00 -1.36
N SER A 195 -16.60 6.56 -1.76
CA SER A 195 -17.86 5.80 -1.89
C SER A 195 -17.80 4.80 -3.04
N GLU A 196 -17.18 5.17 -4.16
CA GLU A 196 -16.97 4.27 -5.30
C GLU A 196 -16.00 3.15 -4.95
N TRP A 197 -14.84 3.46 -4.34
CA TRP A 197 -13.92 2.43 -3.82
C TRP A 197 -14.61 1.48 -2.86
N ARG A 198 -15.41 2.04 -1.93
CA ARG A 198 -16.18 1.24 -1.01
C ARG A 198 -17.15 0.30 -1.73
N SER A 199 -17.88 0.80 -2.73
CA SER A 199 -18.82 0.00 -3.53
C SER A 199 -18.12 -1.15 -4.25
N VAL A 200 -16.96 -0.88 -4.88
CA VAL A 200 -16.16 -1.89 -5.58
C VAL A 200 -15.66 -2.97 -4.62
N LEU A 201 -15.17 -2.58 -3.45
CA LEU A 201 -14.68 -3.54 -2.47
C LEU A 201 -15.80 -4.36 -1.82
N GLU A 202 -16.96 -3.74 -1.52
CA GLU A 202 -18.08 -4.40 -0.84
C GLU A 202 -18.76 -5.49 -1.66
N GLU A 203 -18.52 -5.60 -2.95
CA GLU A 203 -18.99 -6.74 -3.75
C GLU A 203 -18.37 -8.06 -3.33
N HIS A 204 -17.11 -8.03 -2.92
CA HIS A 204 -16.34 -9.23 -2.61
C HIS A 204 -15.86 -9.31 -1.16
N PHE A 205 -15.92 -8.19 -0.44
CA PHE A 205 -15.39 -8.07 0.91
C PHE A 205 -16.42 -7.47 1.87
N HIS A 206 -16.33 -7.86 3.13
CA HIS A 206 -17.01 -7.18 4.23
C HIS A 206 -16.05 -6.15 4.84
N ILE A 207 -16.34 -4.84 4.64
CA ILE A 207 -15.50 -3.75 5.17
C ILE A 207 -15.77 -3.61 6.66
N THR A 208 -14.73 -3.82 7.47
CA THR A 208 -14.80 -3.73 8.95
C THR A 208 -14.35 -2.38 9.48
N ALA A 209 -13.51 -1.67 8.73
CA ALA A 209 -13.09 -0.31 9.08
C ALA A 209 -12.75 0.51 7.83
N THR A 210 -12.96 1.82 7.92
CA THR A 210 -12.52 2.80 6.92
C THR A 210 -11.92 3.98 7.66
N GLN A 211 -10.72 4.41 7.23
CA GLN A 211 -9.97 5.45 7.92
C GLN A 211 -9.22 6.33 6.92
N GLY A 212 -9.26 7.66 7.12
CA GLY A 212 -8.44 8.61 6.38
C GLY A 212 -6.98 8.56 6.82
N VAL A 213 -6.05 8.70 5.88
CA VAL A 213 -4.60 8.60 6.08
C VAL A 213 -3.91 9.86 5.59
N GLY A 214 -3.15 10.52 6.46
CA GLY A 214 -2.33 11.67 6.11
C GLY A 214 -3.14 12.95 5.88
N TYR A 215 -3.11 13.85 6.84
CA TYR A 215 -3.77 15.17 6.77
C TYR A 215 -2.76 16.27 6.48
N LEU A 216 -1.64 16.26 7.18
CA LEU A 216 -0.59 17.24 7.00
C LEU A 216 0.26 16.94 5.75
N SER A 217 0.31 15.69 5.33
CA SER A 217 0.96 15.30 4.07
C SER A 217 0.27 15.85 2.81
N VAL A 218 -0.99 16.30 2.90
CA VAL A 218 -1.71 16.99 1.80
C VAL A 218 -1.28 18.44 1.67
N LEU A 219 -0.89 19.11 2.78
CA LEU A 219 -0.60 20.55 2.78
C LEU A 219 0.41 21.00 1.72
N PRO A 220 1.48 20.26 1.41
CA PRO A 220 2.44 20.64 0.38
C PRO A 220 1.86 20.69 -1.04
N TYR A 221 0.73 20.04 -1.27
CA TYR A 221 0.07 20.01 -2.59
C TYR A 221 -0.97 21.12 -2.74
N LEU A 222 -1.43 21.77 -1.65
CA LEU A 222 -2.42 22.84 -1.71
C LEU A 222 -2.00 24.03 -2.60
N PRO A 223 -0.73 24.50 -2.59
CA PRO A 223 -0.32 25.58 -3.46
C PRO A 223 -0.39 25.23 -4.94
N MET A 224 -0.26 23.94 -5.29
CA MET A 224 -0.37 23.49 -6.68
C MET A 224 -1.80 23.67 -7.23
N ALA A 225 -2.78 23.82 -6.36
CA ALA A 225 -4.16 24.12 -6.74
C ALA A 225 -4.34 25.59 -7.20
N LEU A 226 -3.37 26.46 -6.99
CA LEU A 226 -3.46 27.85 -7.45
C LEU A 226 -3.27 27.92 -8.97
N PRO A 227 -4.13 28.68 -9.70
CA PRO A 227 -4.13 28.71 -11.16
C PRO A 227 -2.79 29.12 -11.80
N ASN A 228 -2.01 29.93 -11.11
CA ASN A 228 -0.72 30.46 -11.58
C ASN A 228 0.49 29.83 -10.89
N TYR A 229 0.30 28.67 -10.23
CA TYR A 229 1.40 27.98 -9.59
C TYR A 229 2.37 27.44 -10.64
N LYS A 230 3.64 27.83 -10.49
CA LYS A 230 4.78 27.27 -11.23
C LYS A 230 5.87 26.99 -10.22
N SER A 231 6.46 25.81 -10.28
CA SER A 231 7.51 25.37 -9.34
C SER A 231 8.77 26.21 -9.39
N ASP A 232 9.05 26.82 -10.53
CA ASP A 232 10.23 27.66 -10.82
C ASP A 232 10.07 29.15 -10.48
N ASN A 233 8.84 29.61 -10.21
CA ASN A 233 8.62 30.99 -9.80
C ASN A 233 8.90 31.19 -8.29
N LYS A 234 9.03 32.45 -7.85
CA LYS A 234 9.31 32.81 -6.44
C LYS A 234 8.29 32.20 -5.45
N LEU A 235 7.02 32.13 -5.85
CA LEU A 235 5.96 31.55 -5.04
C LEU A 235 6.15 30.02 -4.91
N GLY A 236 6.45 29.33 -6.02
CA GLY A 236 6.74 27.91 -6.03
C GLY A 236 7.97 27.56 -5.18
N GLN A 237 9.05 28.33 -5.32
CA GLN A 237 10.27 28.17 -4.50
C GLN A 237 9.99 28.39 -3.00
N LEU A 238 9.20 29.42 -2.64
CA LEU A 238 8.78 29.65 -1.26
C LEU A 238 8.00 28.46 -0.70
N PHE A 239 7.04 27.91 -1.46
CA PHE A 239 6.27 26.74 -1.04
C PHE A 239 7.11 25.47 -0.94
N GLN A 240 8.05 25.25 -1.86
CA GLN A 240 9.00 24.15 -1.76
C GLN A 240 9.86 24.26 -0.51
N HIS A 241 10.35 25.45 -0.19
CA HIS A 241 11.11 25.70 1.04
C HIS A 241 10.27 25.47 2.29
N LEU A 242 9.05 25.99 2.35
CA LEU A 242 8.12 25.76 3.47
C LEU A 242 7.76 24.27 3.59
N ARG A 243 7.59 23.57 2.47
CA ARG A 243 7.34 22.14 2.45
C ARG A 243 8.48 21.36 3.11
N SER A 244 9.73 21.54 2.64
CA SER A 244 10.88 20.83 3.18
C SER A 244 11.08 21.17 4.66
N SER A 245 11.11 22.45 5.00
CA SER A 245 11.37 22.90 6.37
C SER A 245 10.27 22.51 7.37
N THR A 246 9.01 22.37 6.91
CA THR A 246 7.88 22.04 7.78
C THR A 246 7.74 20.53 7.95
N LEU A 247 7.83 19.76 6.86
CA LEU A 247 7.61 18.30 6.92
C LEU A 247 8.75 17.54 7.60
N GLU A 248 9.94 18.13 7.68
CA GLU A 248 11.09 17.56 8.38
C GLU A 248 11.04 17.74 9.91
N LYS A 249 10.14 18.58 10.42
CA LYS A 249 10.02 18.78 11.87
C LYS A 249 9.52 17.52 12.58
N ARG A 250 10.24 17.11 13.61
CA ARG A 250 9.96 15.87 14.36
C ARG A 250 8.54 15.76 14.91
N TRP A 251 7.90 16.88 15.26
CA TRP A 251 6.55 16.91 15.85
C TRP A 251 5.42 16.71 14.84
N ILE A 252 5.68 16.92 13.53
CA ILE A 252 4.66 16.78 12.48
C ILE A 252 4.23 15.33 12.29
N LYS A 253 5.19 14.41 12.31
CA LYS A 253 4.90 12.98 12.15
C LYS A 253 3.91 12.45 13.20
N PRO A 254 4.15 12.61 14.51
CA PRO A 254 3.18 12.18 15.52
C PRO A 254 1.86 12.95 15.48
N LEU A 255 1.88 14.24 15.10
CA LEU A 255 0.65 15.02 14.96
C LEU A 255 -0.21 14.49 13.81
N ASP A 256 0.37 14.27 12.63
CA ASP A 256 -0.39 13.72 11.47
C ASP A 256 -0.91 12.31 11.78
N LEU A 257 -0.10 11.48 12.45
CA LEU A 257 -0.53 10.16 12.92
C LEU A 257 -1.69 10.27 13.93
N PHE A 258 -1.64 11.22 14.86
CA PHE A 258 -2.73 11.46 15.79
C PHE A 258 -4.00 11.92 15.07
N MET A 259 -3.91 12.87 14.14
CA MET A 259 -5.04 13.30 13.31
C MET A 259 -5.63 12.13 12.50
N SER A 260 -4.78 11.33 11.89
CA SER A 260 -5.23 10.14 11.14
C SER A 260 -5.92 9.11 12.04
N ASN A 261 -5.44 8.92 13.27
CA ASN A 261 -6.06 8.01 14.24
C ASN A 261 -7.38 8.50 14.84
N THR A 262 -7.59 9.82 14.88
CA THR A 262 -8.78 10.46 15.45
C THR A 262 -9.73 10.94 14.37
N LEU A 263 -9.38 12.00 13.65
CA LEU A 263 -10.21 12.60 12.61
C LEU A 263 -10.44 11.64 11.43
N GLY A 264 -9.45 10.81 11.11
CA GLY A 264 -9.55 9.82 10.03
C GLY A 264 -10.68 8.81 10.18
N LYS A 265 -11.25 8.67 11.39
CA LYS A 265 -12.38 7.78 11.68
C LYS A 265 -13.72 8.50 11.68
N ILE A 266 -13.72 9.83 11.70
CA ILE A 266 -14.91 10.65 11.90
C ILE A 266 -15.35 11.27 10.58
N LEU A 267 -16.64 11.10 10.22
CA LEU A 267 -17.27 11.84 9.15
C LEU A 267 -17.52 13.30 9.61
N PRO A 268 -17.27 14.32 8.76
CA PRO A 268 -16.79 14.26 7.38
C PRO A 268 -15.27 14.32 7.22
N PHE A 269 -14.51 14.36 8.32
CA PHE A 269 -13.06 14.65 8.29
C PHE A 269 -12.27 13.65 7.45
N LYS A 270 -12.66 12.37 7.43
CA LYS A 270 -11.97 11.35 6.62
C LYS A 270 -11.92 11.67 5.12
N TYR A 271 -12.78 12.56 4.62
CA TYR A 271 -12.75 13.01 3.23
C TYR A 271 -11.63 14.02 2.92
N PHE A 272 -10.93 14.53 3.93
CA PHE A 272 -9.85 15.52 3.77
C PHE A 272 -8.45 14.91 3.93
N SER A 273 -8.36 13.60 4.01
CA SER A 273 -7.08 12.88 4.08
C SER A 273 -6.46 12.70 2.69
N ASN A 274 -5.16 12.42 2.65
CA ASN A 274 -4.45 12.13 1.41
C ASN A 274 -4.93 10.82 0.79
N ASP A 275 -5.01 9.78 1.61
CA ASP A 275 -5.47 8.45 1.22
C ASP A 275 -6.60 7.97 2.13
N ILE A 276 -7.21 6.87 1.70
CA ILE A 276 -8.18 6.11 2.48
C ILE A 276 -7.64 4.71 2.71
N LEU A 277 -7.68 4.28 3.96
CA LEU A 277 -7.40 2.91 4.35
C LEU A 277 -8.71 2.17 4.60
N PHE A 278 -8.87 1.03 3.93
CA PHE A 278 -9.92 0.07 4.19
C PHE A 278 -9.36 -1.17 4.87
N VAL A 279 -10.09 -1.68 5.85
CA VAL A 279 -9.85 -3.00 6.45
C VAL A 279 -11.08 -3.85 6.17
N ALA A 280 -10.86 -5.05 5.63
CA ALA A 280 -11.95 -5.89 5.18
C ALA A 280 -11.65 -7.39 5.42
N ARG A 281 -12.66 -8.23 5.21
CA ARG A 281 -12.55 -9.70 5.19
C ARG A 281 -13.24 -10.23 3.93
N PRO A 282 -12.77 -11.32 3.33
CA PRO A 282 -13.45 -11.93 2.19
C PRO A 282 -14.89 -12.27 2.50
N ARG A 283 -15.78 -12.02 1.56
CA ARG A 283 -17.12 -12.59 1.58
C ARG A 283 -17.05 -13.99 0.97
N HIS A 284 -16.91 -15.02 1.79
CA HIS A 284 -17.10 -16.35 1.26
C HIS A 284 -18.58 -16.51 0.90
N GLN A 285 -18.86 -16.71 -0.38
CA GLN A 285 -20.15 -17.24 -0.76
C GLN A 285 -20.29 -18.58 -0.06
N GLU A 286 -21.30 -18.71 0.78
CA GLU A 286 -21.74 -20.01 1.29
C GLU A 286 -22.18 -20.82 0.07
N PHE A 287 -21.23 -21.52 -0.56
CA PHE A 287 -21.56 -22.52 -1.56
C PHE A 287 -22.28 -23.65 -0.84
N GLY A 288 -23.61 -23.69 -0.98
CA GLY A 288 -24.43 -24.89 -0.75
C GLY A 288 -24.98 -25.05 0.65
N LYS A 289 -25.99 -24.25 1.01
CA LYS A 289 -27.07 -24.71 1.86
C LYS A 289 -28.39 -24.62 1.11
N ASN A 290 -28.44 -25.13 -0.10
CA ASN A 290 -29.70 -25.44 -0.79
C ASN A 290 -29.50 -26.73 -1.60
N SER A 291 -29.64 -27.83 -0.94
CA SER A 291 -29.95 -29.13 -1.53
C SER A 291 -30.74 -29.95 -0.52
#